data_2800a0b3adb0083e56e2e132aa51d62f
#
_entry.id   2800a0b3adb0083e56e2e132aa51d62f
#
_cell.length_a   1.000
_cell.length_b   1.000
_cell.length_c   1.000
_cell.angle_alpha   90.00
_cell.angle_beta   90.00
_cell.angle_gamma   90.00
#
_symmetry.space_group_name_H-M   'P 1'
#
loop_
_entity.id
_entity.type
_entity.pdbx_description
1 polymer ?
#
loop_
_entity_poly.entity_id
_entity_poly.type
_entity_poly.pdbx_seq_one_letter_code
_entity_poly.pdbx_strand_id
1 'polypeptide(L)'
;MGSPSWKPALTATRLLVLSRGAGGMTEEVEAKLRKAFADHLIVDFDPDQDLEALISPRGRIVVAGGDGTVEFIVRKFADTQHPIGVISLGTFNNLARALGLPTGIDQAMEIAKDGHQRAITLGRVNGRVFVEACAIGLFGETIALGESAKDMEFGKLAGKLKDVIAAKRFQFELSGDIQGSGAAMSLVFSNTASIGSQLPIGNATPMNPYLEFSVHAGRTRTDIVGRAVKSALLFQHSEDGAGQVFKFSKLEVKTRPRVRVYADNFLVGRTPATIAAEASALKMLLPK
;
A
#
# COMPACT_ATOMS: atom_id res chain seq x y z
N MET A 1 -41.89 1.99 32.11
CA MET A 1 -41.28 2.01 30.76
C MET A 1 -40.17 3.05 30.79
N GLY A 2 -38.93 2.60 31.03
CA GLY A 2 -37.74 3.48 31.02
C GLY A 2 -37.30 3.72 29.61
N SER A 3 -37.28 4.97 29.17
CA SER A 3 -36.68 5.36 27.91
C SER A 3 -35.20 4.99 27.90
N PRO A 4 -34.68 4.35 26.85
CA PRO A 4 -33.23 4.09 26.72
C PRO A 4 -32.53 5.44 26.64
N SER A 5 -31.72 5.76 27.64
CA SER A 5 -30.80 6.90 27.60
C SER A 5 -29.69 6.63 26.58
N TRP A 6 -29.96 6.93 25.32
CA TRP A 6 -28.92 6.98 24.30
C TRP A 6 -28.03 8.21 24.60
N LYS A 7 -26.88 7.96 25.19
CA LYS A 7 -25.80 8.95 25.24
C LYS A 7 -25.01 8.75 23.95
N PRO A 8 -24.89 9.77 23.07
CA PRO A 8 -23.96 9.70 21.97
C PRO A 8 -22.56 9.43 22.54
N ALA A 9 -21.91 8.37 22.08
CA ALA A 9 -20.51 8.16 22.40
C ALA A 9 -19.75 9.43 22.00
N LEU A 10 -19.02 10.03 22.95
CA LEU A 10 -18.18 11.19 22.68
C LEU A 10 -17.10 10.72 21.70
N THR A 11 -17.28 11.03 20.43
CA THR A 11 -16.29 10.75 19.40
C THR A 11 -15.13 11.75 19.51
N ALA A 12 -13.91 11.25 19.46
CA ALA A 12 -12.73 12.08 19.54
C ALA A 12 -12.56 12.92 18.27
N THR A 13 -12.06 14.15 18.39
CA THR A 13 -11.67 14.95 17.24
C THR A 13 -10.28 14.60 16.71
N ARG A 14 -9.50 13.88 17.52
CA ARG A 14 -8.13 13.46 17.23
C ARG A 14 -7.92 12.03 17.73
N LEU A 15 -7.40 11.19 16.86
CA LEU A 15 -7.15 9.77 17.15
C LEU A 15 -5.68 9.46 16.86
N LEU A 16 -5.01 8.76 17.78
CA LEU A 16 -3.70 8.16 17.56
C LEU A 16 -3.84 6.64 17.59
N VAL A 17 -3.48 5.98 16.50
CA VAL A 17 -3.43 4.52 16.39
C VAL A 17 -1.99 4.06 16.52
N LEU A 18 -1.70 3.21 17.51
CA LEU A 18 -0.37 2.68 17.79
C LEU A 18 -0.28 1.20 17.40
N SER A 19 0.69 0.87 16.57
CA SER A 19 1.00 -0.53 16.22
C SER A 19 2.21 -1.02 17.00
N ARG A 20 1.98 -1.78 18.07
CA ARG A 20 3.04 -2.34 18.93
C ARG A 20 3.90 -3.38 18.21
N GLY A 21 3.40 -4.01 17.16
CA GLY A 21 4.15 -4.98 16.35
C GLY A 21 5.10 -4.35 15.33
N ALA A 22 5.17 -3.02 15.22
CA ALA A 22 6.10 -2.36 14.32
C ALA A 22 7.53 -2.45 14.86
N GLY A 23 8.49 -2.82 14.01
CA GLY A 23 9.90 -3.02 14.43
C GLY A 23 10.58 -1.80 15.06
N GLY A 24 10.12 -0.59 14.71
CA GLY A 24 10.60 0.67 15.31
C GLY A 24 9.82 1.12 16.57
N MET A 25 8.81 0.36 17.03
CA MET A 25 8.05 0.69 18.22
C MET A 25 8.76 0.14 19.47
N THR A 26 9.58 0.96 20.11
CA THR A 26 10.20 0.68 21.40
C THR A 26 9.38 1.32 22.53
N GLU A 27 9.63 0.92 23.79
CA GLU A 27 8.98 1.54 24.94
C GLU A 27 9.26 3.06 25.02
N GLU A 28 10.48 3.47 24.68
CA GLU A 28 10.87 4.89 24.62
C GLU A 28 10.09 5.64 23.56
N VAL A 29 9.95 5.04 22.35
CA VAL A 29 9.16 5.60 21.23
C VAL A 29 7.70 5.70 21.62
N GLU A 30 7.12 4.66 22.22
CA GLU A 30 5.72 4.68 22.67
C GLU A 30 5.49 5.77 23.74
N ALA A 31 6.36 5.87 24.75
CA ALA A 31 6.26 6.91 25.77
C ALA A 31 6.33 8.33 25.17
N LYS A 32 7.23 8.52 24.19
CA LYS A 32 7.38 9.78 23.46
C LYS A 32 6.13 10.13 22.66
N LEU A 33 5.54 9.15 21.96
CA LEU A 33 4.29 9.32 21.20
C LEU A 33 3.13 9.67 22.13
N ARG A 34 2.94 8.93 23.24
CA ARG A 34 1.87 9.18 24.21
C ARG A 34 1.98 10.58 24.82
N LYS A 35 3.20 11.03 25.13
CA LYS A 35 3.45 12.39 25.61
C LYS A 35 3.14 13.45 24.55
N ALA A 36 3.60 13.22 23.32
CA ALA A 36 3.45 14.16 22.24
C ALA A 36 2.00 14.34 21.77
N PHE A 37 1.18 13.30 21.90
CA PHE A 37 -0.22 13.24 21.46
C PHE A 37 -1.20 13.06 22.63
N ALA A 38 -0.89 13.67 23.81
CA ALA A 38 -1.70 13.53 25.01
C ALA A 38 -3.13 14.08 24.87
N ASP A 39 -3.38 14.92 23.87
CA ASP A 39 -4.70 15.47 23.53
C ASP A 39 -5.49 14.60 22.51
N HIS A 40 -4.94 13.45 22.10
CA HIS A 40 -5.59 12.48 21.23
C HIS A 40 -6.21 11.34 22.02
N LEU A 41 -7.29 10.75 21.50
CA LEU A 41 -7.70 9.42 21.92
C LEU A 41 -6.65 8.44 21.39
N ILE A 42 -5.98 7.72 22.29
CA ILE A 42 -4.92 6.78 21.94
C ILE A 42 -5.46 5.36 22.00
N VAL A 43 -5.35 4.62 20.92
CA VAL A 43 -5.77 3.22 20.81
C VAL A 43 -4.64 2.36 20.24
N ASP A 44 -4.57 1.12 20.70
CA ASP A 44 -3.71 0.13 20.06
C ASP A 44 -4.36 -0.33 18.76
N PHE A 45 -3.55 -0.62 17.74
CA PHE A 45 -4.04 -1.10 16.45
C PHE A 45 -4.65 -2.49 16.59
N ASP A 46 -5.92 -2.58 16.22
CA ASP A 46 -6.68 -3.81 16.08
C ASP A 46 -7.45 -3.73 14.75
N PRO A 47 -7.22 -4.65 13.78
CA PRO A 47 -7.90 -4.63 12.50
C PRO A 47 -9.42 -4.84 12.60
N ASP A 48 -9.90 -5.46 13.69
CA ASP A 48 -11.32 -5.72 13.90
C ASP A 48 -12.03 -4.57 14.62
N GLN A 49 -11.27 -3.57 15.12
CA GLN A 49 -11.84 -2.42 15.80
C GLN A 49 -12.53 -1.45 14.84
N ASP A 50 -13.71 -0.99 15.19
CA ASP A 50 -14.41 0.07 14.47
C ASP A 50 -13.84 1.45 14.80
N LEU A 51 -12.73 1.79 14.13
CA LEU A 51 -12.06 3.09 14.32
C LEU A 51 -12.92 4.28 13.87
N GLU A 52 -13.86 4.09 12.93
CA GLU A 52 -14.74 5.16 12.46
C GLU A 52 -15.72 5.59 13.56
N ALA A 53 -16.18 4.65 14.37
CA ALA A 53 -17.04 4.95 15.52
C ALA A 53 -16.32 5.74 16.63
N LEU A 54 -14.99 5.75 16.64
CA LEU A 54 -14.19 6.45 17.67
C LEU A 54 -13.89 7.89 17.31
N ILE A 55 -14.02 8.27 16.03
CA ILE A 55 -13.60 9.58 15.56
C ILE A 55 -14.77 10.39 15.02
N SER A 56 -14.80 11.68 15.38
CA SER A 56 -15.82 12.60 14.87
C SER A 56 -15.62 12.87 13.37
N PRO A 57 -16.68 13.23 12.61
CA PRO A 57 -16.55 13.57 11.19
C PRO A 57 -15.44 14.59 10.94
N ARG A 58 -14.55 14.30 9.98
CA ARG A 58 -13.37 15.11 9.65
C ARG A 58 -12.32 15.21 10.77
N GLY A 59 -12.43 14.42 11.83
CA GLY A 59 -11.42 14.33 12.86
C GLY A 59 -10.08 13.87 12.30
N ARG A 60 -8.98 14.31 12.91
CA ARG A 60 -7.62 13.95 12.49
C ARG A 60 -7.23 12.59 13.01
N ILE A 61 -6.60 11.78 12.16
CA ILE A 61 -6.06 10.48 12.52
C ILE A 61 -4.54 10.53 12.39
N VAL A 62 -3.85 10.05 13.41
CA VAL A 62 -2.41 9.79 13.34
C VAL A 62 -2.20 8.29 13.48
N VAL A 63 -1.41 7.70 12.60
CA VAL A 63 -1.01 6.30 12.68
C VAL A 63 0.50 6.21 12.91
N ALA A 64 0.89 5.51 13.97
CA ALA A 64 2.28 5.19 14.26
C ALA A 64 2.46 3.68 14.14
N GLY A 65 3.10 3.23 13.06
CA GLY A 65 3.18 1.80 12.75
C GLY A 65 4.04 1.45 11.55
N GLY A 66 4.11 0.17 11.24
CA GLY A 66 4.75 -0.35 10.04
C GLY A 66 3.84 -0.25 8.80
N ASP A 67 4.37 -0.65 7.64
CA ASP A 67 3.72 -0.55 6.34
C ASP A 67 2.31 -1.14 6.34
N GLY A 68 2.12 -2.35 6.85
CA GLY A 68 0.81 -3.01 6.87
C GLY A 68 -0.26 -2.25 7.69
N THR A 69 0.12 -1.65 8.83
CA THR A 69 -0.80 -0.83 9.63
C THR A 69 -1.14 0.47 8.93
N VAL A 70 -0.13 1.14 8.36
CA VAL A 70 -0.32 2.39 7.60
C VAL A 70 -1.25 2.15 6.42
N GLU A 71 -0.99 1.13 5.62
CA GLU A 71 -1.85 0.75 4.49
C GLU A 71 -3.27 0.39 4.91
N PHE A 72 -3.43 -0.34 6.03
CA PHE A 72 -4.75 -0.67 6.56
C PHE A 72 -5.55 0.60 6.86
N ILE A 73 -4.95 1.56 7.58
CA ILE A 73 -5.60 2.83 7.93
C ILE A 73 -5.91 3.65 6.67
N VAL A 74 -4.97 3.72 5.73
CA VAL A 74 -5.18 4.42 4.45
C VAL A 74 -6.36 3.82 3.68
N ARG A 75 -6.44 2.50 3.57
CA ARG A 75 -7.56 1.81 2.89
C ARG A 75 -8.89 2.00 3.62
N LYS A 76 -8.89 1.92 4.96
CA LYS A 76 -10.10 2.07 5.77
C LYS A 76 -10.70 3.46 5.66
N PHE A 77 -9.86 4.49 5.60
CA PHE A 77 -10.29 5.88 5.55
C PHE A 77 -10.21 6.50 4.13
N ALA A 78 -9.98 5.68 3.11
CA ALA A 78 -10.12 6.13 1.72
C ALA A 78 -11.53 6.70 1.48
N ASP A 79 -11.63 7.73 0.64
CA ASP A 79 -12.89 8.45 0.32
C ASP A 79 -13.51 9.19 1.50
N THR A 80 -12.86 9.21 2.66
CA THR A 80 -13.30 10.01 3.79
C THR A 80 -12.62 11.40 3.79
N GLN A 81 -13.10 12.27 4.66
CA GLN A 81 -12.53 13.61 4.81
C GLN A 81 -11.54 13.70 6.00
N HIS A 82 -11.16 12.55 6.59
CA HIS A 82 -10.22 12.51 7.70
C HIS A 82 -8.79 12.79 7.22
N PRO A 83 -8.11 13.84 7.73
CA PRO A 83 -6.69 14.01 7.46
C PRO A 83 -5.88 12.96 8.23
N ILE A 84 -4.98 12.26 7.53
CA ILE A 84 -4.13 11.23 8.13
C ILE A 84 -2.69 11.73 8.23
N GLY A 85 -2.14 11.70 9.44
CA GLY A 85 -0.70 11.83 9.71
C GLY A 85 -0.06 10.47 9.89
N VAL A 86 1.14 10.27 9.35
CA VAL A 86 1.86 8.99 9.40
C VAL A 86 3.19 9.16 10.12
N ILE A 87 3.44 8.28 11.09
CA ILE A 87 4.72 8.09 11.76
C ILE A 87 5.16 6.67 11.43
N SER A 88 6.06 6.56 10.48
CA SER A 88 6.49 5.28 9.93
C SER A 88 7.51 4.60 10.83
N LEU A 89 7.17 3.45 11.36
CA LEU A 89 7.99 2.63 12.25
C LEU A 89 8.26 1.24 11.66
N GLY A 90 8.00 1.06 10.38
CA GLY A 90 8.27 -0.16 9.62
C GLY A 90 9.68 -0.22 9.07
N THR A 91 9.97 -1.31 8.38
CA THR A 91 11.28 -1.53 7.74
C THR A 91 11.38 -0.84 6.39
N PHE A 92 10.33 -0.85 5.59
CA PHE A 92 10.36 -0.37 4.21
C PHE A 92 9.74 1.02 4.04
N ASN A 93 8.61 1.28 4.69
CA ASN A 93 7.91 2.57 4.73
C ASN A 93 7.66 3.16 3.33
N ASN A 94 7.24 2.32 2.37
CA ASN A 94 7.14 2.68 0.95
C ASN A 94 6.23 3.88 0.71
N LEU A 95 5.02 3.88 1.28
CA LEU A 95 4.09 5.01 1.13
C LEU A 95 4.67 6.29 1.72
N ALA A 96 5.25 6.23 2.92
CA ALA A 96 5.82 7.40 3.58
C ALA A 96 6.97 7.99 2.77
N ARG A 97 7.84 7.15 2.23
CA ARG A 97 8.95 7.55 1.34
C ARG A 97 8.42 8.17 0.05
N ALA A 98 7.41 7.57 -0.58
CA ALA A 98 6.79 8.08 -1.79
C ALA A 98 6.14 9.46 -1.58
N LEU A 99 5.74 9.77 -0.35
CA LEU A 99 5.17 11.06 0.06
C LEU A 99 6.23 12.04 0.63
N GLY A 100 7.50 11.65 0.67
CA GLY A 100 8.57 12.50 1.21
C GLY A 100 8.50 12.70 2.72
N LEU A 101 7.87 11.78 3.46
CA LEU A 101 7.83 11.84 4.91
C LEU A 101 9.19 11.46 5.51
N PRO A 102 9.64 12.14 6.57
CA PRO A 102 10.92 11.86 7.19
C PRO A 102 10.91 10.54 7.96
N THR A 103 12.07 9.90 8.03
CA THR A 103 12.28 8.69 8.85
C THR A 103 12.58 9.01 10.32
N GLY A 104 13.00 10.23 10.62
CA GLY A 104 13.25 10.70 11.99
C GLY A 104 11.95 10.90 12.75
N ILE A 105 11.83 10.26 13.92
CA ILE A 105 10.58 10.23 14.69
C ILE A 105 10.10 11.63 15.11
N ASP A 106 11.00 12.52 15.50
CA ASP A 106 10.64 13.88 15.94
C ASP A 106 10.02 14.69 14.82
N GLN A 107 10.65 14.68 13.65
CA GLN A 107 10.14 15.35 12.46
C GLN A 107 8.82 14.73 11.97
N ALA A 108 8.72 13.39 12.01
CA ALA A 108 7.49 12.70 11.64
C ALA A 108 6.32 13.08 12.59
N MET A 109 6.57 13.18 13.89
CA MET A 109 5.58 13.64 14.87
C MET A 109 5.13 15.08 14.62
N GLU A 110 6.08 15.98 14.31
CA GLU A 110 5.75 17.38 13.98
C GLU A 110 4.84 17.46 12.76
N ILE A 111 5.18 16.74 11.69
CA ILE A 111 4.35 16.70 10.48
C ILE A 111 2.99 16.06 10.73
N ALA A 112 2.93 14.98 11.51
CA ALA A 112 1.67 14.34 11.87
C ALA A 112 0.75 15.24 12.71
N LYS A 113 1.31 16.21 13.45
CA LYS A 113 0.55 17.23 14.20
C LYS A 113 0.16 18.40 13.33
N ASP A 114 1.13 19.01 12.64
CA ASP A 114 1.02 20.37 12.09
C ASP A 114 1.36 20.47 10.61
N GLY A 115 1.49 19.32 9.93
CA GLY A 115 1.75 19.25 8.49
C GLY A 115 0.61 19.83 7.64
N HIS A 116 0.92 20.14 6.41
CA HIS A 116 -0.07 20.61 5.44
C HIS A 116 -0.95 19.47 4.94
N GLN A 117 -2.28 19.70 4.93
CA GLN A 117 -3.20 18.77 4.32
C GLN A 117 -3.05 18.82 2.79
N ARG A 118 -2.69 17.70 2.20
CA ARG A 118 -2.65 17.51 0.75
C ARG A 118 -3.42 16.27 0.36
N ALA A 119 -4.16 16.38 -0.72
CA ALA A 119 -4.87 15.24 -1.29
C ALA A 119 -3.88 14.36 -2.04
N ILE A 120 -4.05 13.04 -1.89
CA ILE A 120 -3.27 12.03 -2.60
C ILE A 120 -4.17 11.16 -3.46
N THR A 121 -3.56 10.54 -4.47
CA THR A 121 -4.18 9.53 -5.31
C THR A 121 -4.05 8.16 -4.67
N LEU A 122 -5.11 7.36 -4.74
CA LEU A 122 -5.09 5.94 -4.45
C LEU A 122 -5.45 5.16 -5.72
N GLY A 123 -4.97 3.94 -5.82
CA GLY A 123 -5.38 3.06 -6.89
C GLY A 123 -6.62 2.25 -6.51
N ARG A 124 -7.44 1.90 -7.52
CA ARG A 124 -8.52 0.93 -7.36
C ARG A 124 -8.43 -0.18 -8.38
N VAL A 125 -8.68 -1.40 -7.94
CA VAL A 125 -8.88 -2.55 -8.83
C VAL A 125 -10.20 -3.24 -8.50
N ASN A 126 -11.11 -3.27 -9.46
CA ASN A 126 -12.48 -3.80 -9.28
C ASN A 126 -13.18 -3.22 -8.03
N GLY A 127 -13.00 -1.91 -7.77
CA GLY A 127 -13.56 -1.20 -6.63
C GLY A 127 -12.74 -1.31 -5.32
N ARG A 128 -11.74 -2.19 -5.22
CA ARG A 128 -10.89 -2.32 -4.04
C ARG A 128 -9.69 -1.37 -4.12
N VAL A 129 -9.45 -0.66 -3.04
CA VAL A 129 -8.32 0.27 -2.92
C VAL A 129 -7.00 -0.48 -2.81
N PHE A 130 -5.98 0.01 -3.50
CA PHE A 130 -4.58 -0.30 -3.24
C PHE A 130 -3.77 0.99 -3.05
N VAL A 131 -2.72 0.89 -2.27
CA VAL A 131 -1.89 2.01 -1.84
C VAL A 131 -0.61 2.10 -2.66
N GLU A 132 0.07 0.97 -2.85
CA GLU A 132 1.36 0.90 -3.53
C GLU A 132 1.20 0.47 -4.99
N ALA A 133 0.67 -0.71 -5.23
CA ALA A 133 0.49 -1.22 -6.58
C ALA A 133 -0.58 -2.32 -6.70
N CYS A 134 -1.09 -2.46 -7.93
CA CYS A 134 -1.82 -3.64 -8.39
C CYS A 134 -0.93 -4.42 -9.36
N ALA A 135 -0.90 -5.73 -9.22
CA ALA A 135 -0.12 -6.61 -10.09
C ALA A 135 -0.94 -7.80 -10.60
N ILE A 136 -0.73 -8.16 -11.87
CA ILE A 136 -1.34 -9.32 -12.53
C ILE A 136 -0.23 -10.28 -12.94
N GLY A 137 -0.31 -11.53 -12.50
CA GLY A 137 0.66 -12.58 -12.82
C GLY A 137 1.81 -12.68 -11.82
N LEU A 138 2.98 -13.07 -12.31
CA LEU A 138 4.13 -13.51 -11.51
C LEU A 138 4.55 -12.50 -10.43
N PHE A 139 4.55 -11.22 -10.75
CA PHE A 139 4.99 -10.19 -9.81
C PHE A 139 4.08 -10.13 -8.56
N GLY A 140 2.76 -10.18 -8.74
CA GLY A 140 1.82 -10.22 -7.61
C GLY A 140 1.98 -11.48 -6.74
N GLU A 141 2.28 -12.61 -7.36
CA GLU A 141 2.55 -13.86 -6.64
C GLU A 141 3.84 -13.79 -5.81
N THR A 142 4.89 -13.11 -6.30
CA THR A 142 6.16 -12.94 -5.56
C THR A 142 6.02 -11.99 -4.37
N ILE A 143 5.25 -10.92 -4.48
CA ILE A 143 4.99 -10.00 -3.36
C ILE A 143 4.21 -10.70 -2.26
N ALA A 144 3.13 -11.39 -2.61
CA ALA A 144 2.32 -12.17 -1.67
C ALA A 144 3.13 -13.28 -0.98
N LEU A 145 4.20 -13.79 -1.62
CA LEU A 145 5.14 -14.73 -1.03
C LEU A 145 6.09 -14.07 -0.02
N GLY A 146 6.62 -12.90 -0.34
CA GLY A 146 7.61 -12.21 0.50
C GLY A 146 7.07 -11.86 1.88
N GLU A 147 5.80 -11.47 1.97
CA GLU A 147 5.13 -11.23 3.26
C GLU A 147 4.78 -12.52 4.01
N SER A 148 4.29 -13.51 3.27
CA SER A 148 3.98 -14.83 3.87
C SER A 148 5.24 -15.56 4.37
N ALA A 149 6.42 -15.25 3.86
CA ALA A 149 7.68 -15.90 4.24
C ALA A 149 8.13 -15.54 5.66
N LYS A 150 7.66 -14.42 6.22
CA LYS A 150 7.99 -14.00 7.59
C LYS A 150 7.41 -14.94 8.65
N ASP A 151 6.27 -15.60 8.33
CA ASP A 151 5.50 -16.41 9.27
C ASP A 151 5.32 -17.88 8.85
N MET A 152 5.96 -18.33 7.75
CA MET A 152 5.71 -19.65 7.18
C MET A 152 6.80 -20.68 7.42
N GLU A 153 6.38 -21.93 7.71
CA GLU A 153 7.23 -23.11 7.68
C GLU A 153 7.89 -23.34 6.30
N PHE A 154 9.15 -23.73 6.30
CA PHE A 154 10.01 -23.87 5.12
C PHE A 154 9.37 -24.73 3.99
N GLY A 155 8.57 -25.75 4.34
CA GLY A 155 7.89 -26.62 3.36
C GLY A 155 6.78 -25.94 2.56
N LYS A 156 6.03 -25.03 3.20
CA LYS A 156 4.95 -24.28 2.55
C LYS A 156 5.50 -23.20 1.62
N LEU A 157 6.65 -22.62 1.99
CA LEU A 157 7.38 -21.67 1.17
C LEU A 157 7.89 -22.32 -0.13
N ALA A 158 8.45 -23.53 -0.04
CA ALA A 158 8.94 -24.28 -1.20
C ALA A 158 7.81 -24.66 -2.18
N GLY A 159 6.61 -24.99 -1.67
CA GLY A 159 5.42 -25.24 -2.50
C GLY A 159 4.98 -24.02 -3.29
N LYS A 160 4.86 -22.87 -2.62
CA LYS A 160 4.49 -21.61 -3.27
C LYS A 160 5.58 -21.12 -4.25
N LEU A 161 6.85 -21.35 -3.96
CA LEU A 161 7.95 -21.03 -4.87
C LEU A 161 7.85 -21.86 -6.16
N LYS A 162 7.40 -23.12 -6.11
CA LYS A 162 7.10 -23.94 -7.30
C LYS A 162 6.02 -23.29 -8.18
N ASP A 163 4.96 -22.74 -7.59
CA ASP A 163 3.88 -22.08 -8.34
C ASP A 163 4.38 -20.82 -9.04
N VAL A 164 5.23 -20.05 -8.38
CA VAL A 164 5.91 -18.87 -8.97
C VAL A 164 6.83 -19.29 -10.12
N ILE A 165 7.61 -20.36 -9.95
CA ILE A 165 8.50 -20.89 -10.99
C ILE A 165 7.68 -21.50 -12.15
N ALA A 166 6.48 -22.02 -11.90
CA ALA A 166 5.59 -22.57 -12.91
C ALA A 166 4.80 -21.50 -13.70
N ALA A 167 4.87 -20.22 -13.30
CA ALA A 167 4.14 -19.13 -13.96
C ALA A 167 4.44 -19.10 -15.46
N LYS A 168 3.40 -19.07 -16.28
CA LYS A 168 3.46 -19.05 -17.74
C LYS A 168 3.17 -17.65 -18.24
N ARG A 169 3.68 -17.33 -19.43
CA ARG A 169 3.22 -16.16 -20.17
C ARG A 169 1.73 -16.26 -20.45
N PHE A 170 1.05 -15.13 -20.37
CA PHE A 170 -0.34 -14.98 -20.74
C PHE A 170 -0.50 -13.88 -21.78
N GLN A 171 -1.52 -14.02 -22.62
CA GLN A 171 -1.93 -12.95 -23.52
C GLN A 171 -2.76 -11.93 -22.75
N PHE A 172 -2.56 -10.65 -23.06
CA PHE A 172 -3.35 -9.57 -22.47
C PHE A 172 -3.89 -8.63 -23.55
N GLU A 173 -5.01 -8.01 -23.25
CA GLU A 173 -5.66 -6.95 -24.00
C GLU A 173 -5.98 -5.81 -23.04
N LEU A 174 -5.62 -4.58 -23.42
CA LEU A 174 -5.89 -3.36 -22.68
C LEU A 174 -6.92 -2.52 -23.45
N SER A 175 -7.84 -1.92 -22.71
CA SER A 175 -8.76 -0.90 -23.21
C SER A 175 -8.94 0.21 -22.18
N GLY A 176 -9.33 1.39 -22.63
CA GLY A 176 -9.38 2.61 -21.82
C GLY A 176 -8.38 3.65 -22.31
N ASP A 177 -7.68 4.30 -21.38
CA ASP A 177 -6.69 5.34 -21.72
C ASP A 177 -5.52 4.82 -22.57
N ILE A 178 -5.21 3.54 -22.41
CA ILE A 178 -4.21 2.83 -23.22
C ILE A 178 -4.91 1.67 -23.93
N GLN A 179 -4.70 1.55 -25.22
CA GLN A 179 -5.18 0.44 -26.02
C GLN A 179 -4.01 -0.38 -26.53
N GLY A 180 -4.09 -1.69 -26.44
CA GLY A 180 -3.04 -2.57 -26.93
C GLY A 180 -3.23 -4.02 -26.49
N SER A 181 -2.40 -4.88 -27.02
CA SER A 181 -2.38 -6.30 -26.69
C SER A 181 -0.96 -6.83 -26.75
N GLY A 182 -0.71 -7.94 -26.08
CA GLY A 182 0.60 -8.56 -26.07
C GLY A 182 0.68 -9.80 -25.21
N ALA A 183 1.90 -10.24 -24.94
CA ALA A 183 2.17 -11.37 -24.05
C ALA A 183 3.11 -10.93 -22.93
N ALA A 184 2.75 -11.24 -21.69
CA ALA A 184 3.51 -10.88 -20.50
C ALA A 184 3.61 -12.05 -19.53
N MET A 185 4.57 -11.96 -18.59
CA MET A 185 4.61 -12.74 -17.38
C MET A 185 4.01 -11.96 -16.21
N SER A 186 4.03 -10.63 -16.29
CA SER A 186 3.43 -9.74 -15.31
C SER A 186 3.05 -8.39 -15.89
N LEU A 187 1.96 -7.84 -15.39
CA LEU A 187 1.54 -6.45 -15.58
C LEU A 187 1.54 -5.78 -14.22
N VAL A 188 2.12 -4.60 -14.11
CA VAL A 188 2.20 -3.83 -12.86
C VAL A 188 1.59 -2.45 -13.06
N PHE A 189 0.73 -2.06 -12.15
CA PHE A 189 0.02 -0.78 -12.10
C PHE A 189 0.39 -0.12 -10.78
N SER A 190 1.26 0.88 -10.83
CA SER A 190 1.90 1.44 -9.65
C SER A 190 1.39 2.82 -9.28
N ASN A 191 1.25 3.04 -7.98
CA ASN A 191 0.96 4.34 -7.36
C ASN A 191 2.20 4.88 -6.60
N THR A 192 3.18 4.01 -6.35
CA THR A 192 4.47 4.35 -5.73
C THR A 192 5.63 3.89 -6.62
N ALA A 193 6.82 4.44 -6.40
CA ALA A 193 8.01 4.07 -7.17
C ALA A 193 8.55 2.68 -6.80
N SER A 194 8.20 2.16 -5.63
CA SER A 194 8.63 0.86 -5.14
C SER A 194 7.51 0.16 -4.39
N ILE A 195 7.60 -1.15 -4.23
CA ILE A 195 6.64 -2.00 -3.52
C ILE A 195 7.36 -3.05 -2.65
N GLY A 196 6.71 -3.45 -1.54
CA GLY A 196 7.22 -4.48 -0.65
C GLY A 196 8.62 -4.15 -0.13
N SER A 197 9.61 -5.04 -0.32
CA SER A 197 11.00 -4.84 0.10
C SER A 197 11.77 -3.81 -0.75
N GLN A 198 11.13 -2.70 -1.11
CA GLN A 198 11.66 -1.61 -1.96
C GLN A 198 12.03 -2.06 -3.38
N LEU A 199 11.30 -3.04 -3.91
CA LEU A 199 11.45 -3.44 -5.30
C LEU A 199 11.01 -2.29 -6.21
N PRO A 200 11.91 -1.71 -7.03
CA PRO A 200 11.56 -0.59 -7.91
C PRO A 200 10.61 -1.08 -9.01
N ILE A 201 9.51 -0.35 -9.22
CA ILE A 201 8.47 -0.67 -10.20
C ILE A 201 8.16 0.47 -11.16
N GLY A 202 8.65 1.67 -10.89
CA GLY A 202 8.43 2.85 -11.71
C GLY A 202 8.90 4.13 -11.01
N ASN A 203 8.30 5.26 -11.40
CA ASN A 203 8.54 6.56 -10.80
C ASN A 203 7.24 7.19 -10.28
N ALA A 204 6.21 6.39 -10.08
CA ALA A 204 4.92 6.87 -9.59
C ALA A 204 5.04 7.47 -8.19
N THR A 205 4.23 8.47 -7.94
CA THR A 205 4.03 9.05 -6.61
C THR A 205 2.54 9.29 -6.39
N PRO A 206 2.00 9.05 -5.18
CA PRO A 206 0.61 9.33 -4.86
C PRO A 206 0.21 10.81 -5.00
N MET A 207 1.19 11.69 -5.21
CA MET A 207 0.96 13.10 -5.50
C MET A 207 0.49 13.37 -6.93
N ASN A 208 0.64 12.41 -7.84
CA ASN A 208 0.19 12.51 -9.22
C ASN A 208 -1.29 12.09 -9.35
N PRO A 209 -2.08 12.69 -10.27
CA PRO A 209 -3.48 12.31 -10.48
C PRO A 209 -3.65 11.06 -11.38
N TYR A 210 -2.61 10.30 -11.61
CA TYR A 210 -2.55 9.14 -12.47
C TYR A 210 -1.74 8.02 -11.82
N LEU A 211 -1.94 6.80 -12.32
CA LEU A 211 -1.10 5.64 -12.04
C LEU A 211 -0.10 5.41 -13.18
N GLU A 212 0.92 4.62 -12.90
CA GLU A 212 1.85 4.13 -13.91
C GLU A 212 1.61 2.66 -14.22
N PHE A 213 1.77 2.28 -15.48
CA PHE A 213 1.62 0.92 -15.98
C PHE A 213 2.90 0.45 -16.64
N SER A 214 3.34 -0.76 -16.31
CA SER A 214 4.49 -1.41 -16.94
C SER A 214 4.22 -2.86 -17.30
N VAL A 215 4.84 -3.32 -18.39
CA VAL A 215 4.76 -4.70 -18.90
C VAL A 215 6.07 -5.41 -18.66
N HIS A 216 6.01 -6.52 -17.94
CA HIS A 216 7.17 -7.37 -17.69
C HIS A 216 7.05 -8.65 -18.53
N ALA A 217 7.60 -8.61 -19.74
CA ALA A 217 7.55 -9.73 -20.67
C ALA A 217 8.47 -10.90 -20.27
N GLY A 218 9.59 -10.59 -19.57
CA GLY A 218 10.62 -11.54 -19.14
C GLY A 218 11.24 -12.31 -20.34
N ARG A 219 12.55 -12.34 -20.46
CA ARG A 219 13.22 -13.28 -21.39
C ARG A 219 13.29 -14.67 -20.79
N THR A 220 13.55 -14.73 -19.46
CA THR A 220 13.54 -15.97 -18.70
C THR A 220 12.84 -15.76 -17.35
N ARG A 221 12.34 -16.86 -16.76
CA ARG A 221 11.72 -16.83 -15.40
C ARG A 221 12.71 -16.38 -14.34
N THR A 222 13.98 -16.72 -14.49
CA THR A 222 15.09 -16.36 -13.62
C THR A 222 15.34 -14.85 -13.58
N ASP A 223 15.04 -14.11 -14.66
CA ASP A 223 15.28 -12.67 -14.72
C ASP A 223 14.34 -11.90 -13.78
N ILE A 224 13.05 -12.27 -13.69
CA ILE A 224 12.08 -11.59 -12.83
C ILE A 224 12.26 -12.02 -11.37
N VAL A 225 12.39 -13.31 -11.11
CA VAL A 225 12.61 -13.84 -9.76
C VAL A 225 13.97 -13.41 -9.22
N GLY A 226 15.01 -13.44 -10.06
CA GLY A 226 16.35 -13.00 -9.70
C GLY A 226 16.43 -11.51 -9.31
N ARG A 227 15.66 -10.64 -9.99
CA ARG A 227 15.57 -9.21 -9.64
C ARG A 227 14.84 -9.02 -8.31
N ALA A 228 13.71 -9.70 -8.10
CA ALA A 228 12.96 -9.65 -6.84
C ALA A 228 13.82 -10.15 -5.65
N VAL A 229 14.55 -11.25 -5.82
CA VAL A 229 15.44 -11.81 -4.81
C VAL A 229 16.65 -10.90 -4.57
N LYS A 230 17.28 -10.37 -5.62
CA LYS A 230 18.40 -9.41 -5.48
C LYS A 230 17.97 -8.15 -4.75
N SER A 231 16.84 -7.57 -5.12
CA SER A 231 16.32 -6.38 -4.44
C SER A 231 16.03 -6.65 -2.96
N ALA A 232 15.42 -7.80 -2.63
CA ALA A 232 15.10 -8.17 -1.26
C ALA A 232 16.34 -8.47 -0.40
N LEU A 233 17.39 -9.09 -0.98
CA LEU A 233 18.60 -9.51 -0.24
C LEU A 233 19.69 -8.45 -0.18
N LEU A 234 19.82 -7.59 -1.17
CA LEU A 234 20.98 -6.70 -1.31
C LEU A 234 20.66 -5.22 -1.06
N PHE A 235 19.37 -4.84 -0.86
CA PHE A 235 18.94 -3.44 -0.71
C PHE A 235 19.51 -2.52 -1.82
N GLN A 236 19.86 -3.07 -2.98
CA GLN A 236 20.49 -2.33 -4.05
C GLN A 236 19.46 -1.92 -5.12
N HIS A 237 19.41 -0.63 -5.39
CA HIS A 237 18.69 -0.07 -6.53
C HIS A 237 19.41 -0.49 -7.82
N SER A 238 18.75 -1.29 -8.65
CA SER A 238 19.23 -1.52 -10.01
C SER A 238 18.52 -0.54 -10.94
N GLU A 239 19.25 0.41 -11.49
CA GLU A 239 18.74 1.43 -12.42
C GLU A 239 18.24 0.85 -13.75
N ASP A 240 18.55 -0.40 -14.07
CA ASP A 240 18.33 -1.01 -15.38
C ASP A 240 17.01 -1.81 -15.52
N GLY A 241 16.03 -1.63 -14.64
CA GLY A 241 14.91 -2.55 -14.52
C GLY A 241 13.54 -2.09 -15.01
N ALA A 242 13.32 -0.82 -15.22
CA ALA A 242 12.02 -0.31 -15.66
C ALA A 242 11.87 -0.47 -17.18
N GLY A 243 11.03 -1.40 -17.60
CA GLY A 243 10.48 -1.40 -18.96
C GLY A 243 9.76 -0.08 -19.23
N GLN A 244 9.29 0.11 -20.46
CA GLN A 244 8.52 1.29 -20.83
C GLN A 244 7.34 1.48 -19.87
N VAL A 245 7.25 2.66 -19.23
CA VAL A 245 6.21 3.02 -18.26
C VAL A 245 5.22 3.97 -18.93
N PHE A 246 3.93 3.70 -18.75
CA PHE A 246 2.83 4.47 -19.32
C PHE A 246 1.97 5.05 -18.20
N LYS A 247 1.55 6.29 -18.33
CA LYS A 247 0.63 6.96 -17.41
C LYS A 247 -0.81 6.72 -17.84
N PHE A 248 -1.70 6.49 -16.87
CA PHE A 248 -3.11 6.27 -17.14
C PHE A 248 -3.98 6.66 -15.92
N SER A 249 -5.25 6.92 -16.17
CA SER A 249 -6.27 7.14 -15.14
C SER A 249 -7.24 5.95 -15.04
N LYS A 250 -7.55 5.30 -16.17
CA LYS A 250 -8.44 4.13 -16.18
C LYS A 250 -8.10 3.14 -17.27
N LEU A 251 -7.96 1.88 -16.88
CA LEU A 251 -7.71 0.75 -17.78
C LEU A 251 -8.60 -0.44 -17.45
N GLU A 252 -9.04 -1.13 -18.47
CA GLU A 252 -9.56 -2.50 -18.39
C GLU A 252 -8.53 -3.47 -18.92
N VAL A 253 -8.31 -4.57 -18.20
CA VAL A 253 -7.35 -5.61 -18.54
C VAL A 253 -8.06 -6.95 -18.67
N LYS A 254 -7.98 -7.55 -19.86
CA LYS A 254 -8.41 -8.93 -20.12
C LYS A 254 -7.18 -9.80 -20.34
N THR A 255 -7.21 -11.06 -19.91
CA THR A 255 -6.11 -12.00 -20.13
C THR A 255 -6.61 -13.37 -20.56
N ARG A 256 -5.76 -14.09 -21.29
CA ARG A 256 -5.96 -15.49 -21.66
C ARG A 256 -4.67 -16.28 -21.35
N PRO A 257 -4.74 -17.28 -20.44
CA PRO A 257 -5.86 -17.61 -19.53
C PRO A 257 -6.14 -16.49 -18.52
N ARG A 258 -7.24 -16.61 -17.74
CA ARG A 258 -7.54 -15.70 -16.63
C ARG A 258 -6.47 -15.82 -15.55
N VAL A 259 -5.86 -14.70 -15.17
CA VAL A 259 -4.72 -14.62 -14.26
C VAL A 259 -5.13 -13.96 -12.94
N ARG A 260 -4.49 -14.35 -11.85
CA ARG A 260 -4.69 -13.75 -10.54
C ARG A 260 -4.30 -12.28 -10.54
N VAL A 261 -5.07 -11.48 -9.80
CA VAL A 261 -4.90 -10.03 -9.62
C VAL A 261 -4.65 -9.78 -8.15
N TYR A 262 -3.57 -9.09 -7.85
CA TYR A 262 -3.18 -8.72 -6.50
C TYR A 262 -3.22 -7.20 -6.35
N ALA A 263 -3.71 -6.73 -5.21
CA ALA A 263 -3.67 -5.34 -4.79
C ALA A 263 -2.79 -5.26 -3.55
N ASP A 264 -1.71 -4.52 -3.62
CA ASP A 264 -0.65 -4.59 -2.62
C ASP A 264 -0.25 -6.07 -2.39
N ASN A 265 -0.48 -6.61 -1.20
CA ASN A 265 -0.21 -8.02 -0.87
C ASN A 265 -1.46 -8.93 -0.88
N PHE A 266 -2.64 -8.42 -1.27
CA PHE A 266 -3.90 -9.18 -1.22
C PHE A 266 -4.33 -9.72 -2.57
N LEU A 267 -4.79 -10.96 -2.61
CA LEU A 267 -5.48 -11.52 -3.76
C LEU A 267 -6.88 -10.89 -3.91
N VAL A 268 -7.09 -10.14 -4.98
CA VAL A 268 -8.38 -9.49 -5.28
C VAL A 268 -9.30 -10.39 -6.09
N GLY A 269 -8.73 -11.27 -6.90
CA GLY A 269 -9.49 -12.16 -7.78
C GLY A 269 -8.71 -12.54 -9.03
N ARG A 270 -9.41 -12.62 -10.16
CA ARG A 270 -8.83 -12.94 -11.48
C ARG A 270 -9.32 -11.95 -12.52
N THR A 271 -8.53 -11.77 -13.58
CA THR A 271 -8.95 -11.00 -14.75
C THR A 271 -10.27 -11.51 -15.35
N PRO A 272 -11.12 -10.66 -15.99
CA PRO A 272 -10.85 -9.27 -16.30
C PRO A 272 -10.77 -8.38 -15.06
N ALA A 273 -10.04 -7.27 -15.15
CA ALA A 273 -9.88 -6.31 -14.07
C ALA A 273 -9.97 -4.88 -14.62
N THR A 274 -10.67 -4.02 -13.91
CA THR A 274 -10.67 -2.58 -14.14
C THR A 274 -9.78 -1.92 -13.11
N ILE A 275 -8.76 -1.19 -13.56
CA ILE A 275 -7.81 -0.47 -12.73
C ILE A 275 -8.02 1.04 -12.96
N ALA A 276 -8.13 1.79 -11.88
CA ALA A 276 -8.35 3.24 -11.95
C ALA A 276 -7.50 3.99 -10.92
N ALA A 277 -7.04 5.19 -11.31
CA ALA A 277 -6.53 6.20 -10.40
C ALA A 277 -7.68 6.96 -9.78
N GLU A 278 -7.74 7.04 -8.48
CA GLU A 278 -8.70 7.88 -7.77
C GLU A 278 -7.98 9.08 -7.19
N ALA A 279 -7.98 10.16 -7.96
CA ALA A 279 -7.33 11.40 -7.57
C ALA A 279 -8.06 12.03 -6.36
N SER A 280 -7.29 12.54 -5.42
CA SER A 280 -7.83 13.17 -4.20
C SER A 280 -8.65 12.24 -3.31
N ALA A 281 -8.36 10.94 -3.36
CA ALA A 281 -9.08 9.92 -2.59
C ALA A 281 -8.86 10.02 -1.08
N LEU A 282 -7.77 10.64 -0.64
CA LEU A 282 -7.44 10.76 0.78
C LEU A 282 -6.67 12.05 1.05
N LYS A 283 -6.86 12.62 2.24
CA LYS A 283 -6.07 13.76 2.74
C LYS A 283 -4.94 13.25 3.64
N MET A 284 -3.71 13.65 3.33
CA MET A 284 -2.53 13.33 4.14
C MET A 284 -1.92 14.59 4.73
N LEU A 285 -1.31 14.47 5.92
CA LEU A 285 -0.50 15.52 6.53
C LEU A 285 0.94 15.36 6.03
N LEU A 286 1.41 16.29 5.23
CA LEU A 286 2.71 16.24 4.56
C LEU A 286 3.59 17.43 4.94
N PRO A 287 4.91 17.36 4.70
CA PRO A 287 5.81 18.50 4.85
C PRO A 287 5.34 19.71 4.04
N LYS A 288 5.84 20.88 4.45
CA LYS A 288 5.62 22.16 3.71
C LYS A 288 6.29 22.14 2.36
#